data_00174081f3fca5558bb1d1831a095f91
#
_entry.id   00174081f3fca5558bb1d1831a095f91
#
_cell.length_a   1.000
_cell.length_b   1.000
_cell.length_c   1.000
_cell.angle_alpha   90.00
_cell.angle_beta   90.00
_cell.angle_gamma   90.00
#
_symmetry.space_group_name_H-M   'P 1'
#
loop_
_entity.id
_entity.type
_entity.pdbx_description
1 polymer ?
#
loop_
_entity_poly.entity_id
_entity_poly.type
_entity_poly.pdbx_seq_one_letter_code
_entity_poly.pdbx_strand_id
1 'polypeptide(L)'
;MLAAAATDTHPEVRTQALAALGLMGRNVRSIGLIKDAMKDKDVDVRVAAAVAAGETKSPALTTPLRDLLDDKEPAVSFVAALTLWKMHDRSGEDVLTAVVDGDRKTTPGMVHGTSHAISKQLHDPTALAKYGATQGAYFLLGPFGIGLTALEYMRKNGGDTARVSAIEAIAQNHTTPIRNELIGATVDKDLGVRAAACKALARYHDKDVPPALAKVFDDVKPPVRLTAAAAYLISTGAVAGSPVEGETIAHSGTR
;
A
#
# COMPACT_ATOMS: atom_id res chain seq x y z
N MET A 1 11.84 19.37 24.73
CA MET A 1 11.78 17.93 24.89
C MET A 1 11.78 17.22 23.53
N LEU A 2 10.74 17.29 22.68
CA LEU A 2 10.69 16.59 21.38
C LEU A 2 11.85 16.96 20.42
N ALA A 3 12.24 18.23 20.35
CA ALA A 3 13.36 18.65 19.52
C ALA A 3 14.69 18.02 19.95
N ALA A 4 14.94 17.92 21.26
CA ALA A 4 16.13 17.24 21.78
C ALA A 4 16.09 15.73 21.50
N ALA A 5 14.92 15.09 21.64
CA ALA A 5 14.73 13.69 21.32
C ALA A 5 14.90 13.40 19.81
N ALA A 6 14.46 14.32 18.93
CA ALA A 6 14.63 14.17 17.48
C ALA A 6 16.09 14.27 17.01
N THR A 7 17.00 14.76 17.85
CA THR A 7 18.46 14.87 17.60
C THR A 7 19.29 14.01 18.57
N ASP A 8 18.66 13.05 19.26
CA ASP A 8 19.35 12.16 20.20
C ASP A 8 20.39 11.29 19.50
N THR A 9 21.37 10.81 20.23
CA THR A 9 22.40 9.90 19.72
C THR A 9 21.85 8.53 19.33
N HIS A 10 20.78 8.08 20.01
CA HIS A 10 20.14 6.79 19.81
C HIS A 10 19.05 6.87 18.73
N PRO A 11 19.14 6.08 17.66
CA PRO A 11 18.14 6.15 16.57
C PRO A 11 16.72 5.81 17.05
N GLU A 12 16.56 4.91 18.02
CA GLU A 12 15.25 4.54 18.58
C GLU A 12 14.54 5.75 19.23
N VAL A 13 15.30 6.62 19.90
CA VAL A 13 14.76 7.84 20.50
C VAL A 13 14.35 8.82 19.40
N ARG A 14 15.15 8.95 18.34
CA ARG A 14 14.81 9.80 17.19
C ARG A 14 13.55 9.32 16.47
N THR A 15 13.39 8.01 16.25
CA THR A 15 12.18 7.45 15.61
C THR A 15 10.93 7.69 16.43
N GLN A 16 10.98 7.51 17.75
CA GLN A 16 9.87 7.80 18.66
C GLN A 16 9.49 9.28 18.66
N ALA A 17 10.51 10.16 18.65
CA ALA A 17 10.26 11.61 18.56
C ALA A 17 9.58 11.98 17.24
N LEU A 18 9.97 11.38 16.12
CA LEU A 18 9.36 11.61 14.81
C LEU A 18 7.89 11.18 14.77
N ALA A 19 7.55 10.05 15.36
CA ALA A 19 6.15 9.62 15.50
C ALA A 19 5.31 10.67 16.24
N ALA A 20 5.82 11.20 17.34
CA ALA A 20 5.15 12.26 18.09
C ALA A 20 5.08 13.59 17.31
N LEU A 21 6.13 13.96 16.57
CA LEU A 21 6.16 15.15 15.73
C LEU A 21 5.16 15.08 14.58
N GLY A 22 4.95 13.90 13.99
CA GLY A 22 3.94 13.67 12.95
C GLY A 22 2.52 14.00 13.42
N LEU A 23 2.18 13.68 14.67
CA LEU A 23 0.89 13.97 15.29
C LEU A 23 0.65 15.48 15.52
N MET A 24 1.69 16.30 15.52
CA MET A 24 1.56 17.77 15.68
C MET A 24 1.05 18.45 14.41
N GLY A 25 0.82 17.73 13.34
CA GLY A 25 0.29 18.27 12.08
C GLY A 25 1.23 19.30 11.44
N ARG A 26 0.65 20.40 10.94
CA ARG A 26 1.40 21.43 10.18
C ARG A 26 2.18 22.42 11.05
N ASN A 27 2.69 21.98 12.18
CA ASN A 27 3.53 22.82 13.01
C ASN A 27 4.90 23.07 12.35
N VAL A 28 5.29 24.34 12.18
CA VAL A 28 6.50 24.73 11.44
C VAL A 28 7.77 24.10 12.02
N ARG A 29 7.89 24.04 13.35
CA ARG A 29 9.05 23.44 14.02
C ARG A 29 9.10 21.92 13.82
N SER A 30 7.95 21.25 13.90
CA SER A 30 7.85 19.81 13.63
C SER A 30 8.23 19.50 12.18
N ILE A 31 7.73 20.29 11.22
CA ILE A 31 8.06 20.14 9.80
C ILE A 31 9.57 20.25 9.57
N GLY A 32 10.24 21.23 10.21
CA GLY A 32 11.69 21.39 10.11
C GLY A 32 12.45 20.16 10.60
N LEU A 33 12.10 19.65 11.80
CA LEU A 33 12.73 18.47 12.39
C LEU A 33 12.49 17.20 11.56
N ILE A 34 11.28 17.02 11.03
CA ILE A 34 10.96 15.88 10.15
C ILE A 34 11.78 15.96 8.85
N LYS A 35 11.87 17.16 8.25
CA LYS A 35 12.68 17.37 7.04
C LYS A 35 14.16 17.05 7.25
N ASP A 36 14.72 17.46 8.39
CA ASP A 36 16.12 17.19 8.73
C ASP A 36 16.34 15.69 8.94
N ALA A 37 15.41 15.00 9.60
CA ALA A 37 15.46 13.56 9.83
C ALA A 37 15.34 12.70 8.55
N MET A 38 14.81 13.24 7.46
CA MET A 38 14.82 12.57 6.15
C MET A 38 16.24 12.39 5.57
N LYS A 39 17.23 13.10 6.13
CA LYS A 39 18.64 13.01 5.76
C LYS A 39 19.48 12.27 6.82
N ASP A 40 18.83 11.62 7.78
CA ASP A 40 19.54 10.89 8.85
C ASP A 40 20.39 9.76 8.27
N LYS A 41 21.51 9.50 8.93
CA LYS A 41 22.40 8.39 8.58
C LYS A 41 21.73 7.03 8.77
N ASP A 42 20.84 6.93 9.73
CA ASP A 42 20.12 5.72 10.09
C ASP A 42 18.87 5.53 9.20
N VAL A 43 18.71 4.32 8.71
CA VAL A 43 17.61 3.96 7.79
C VAL A 43 16.26 4.05 8.47
N ASP A 44 16.15 3.55 9.71
CA ASP A 44 14.90 3.54 10.46
C ASP A 44 14.42 4.96 10.76
N VAL A 45 15.35 5.87 10.99
CA VAL A 45 15.04 7.30 11.21
C VAL A 45 14.51 7.94 9.93
N ARG A 46 15.11 7.65 8.76
CA ARG A 46 14.59 8.15 7.47
C ARG A 46 13.20 7.59 7.15
N VAL A 47 12.98 6.30 7.40
CA VAL A 47 11.65 5.67 7.28
C VAL A 47 10.63 6.35 8.20
N ALA A 48 10.96 6.53 9.48
CA ALA A 48 10.08 7.20 10.44
C ALA A 48 9.79 8.66 10.05
N ALA A 49 10.77 9.37 9.47
CA ALA A 49 10.60 10.73 8.98
C ALA A 49 9.63 10.77 7.78
N ALA A 50 9.72 9.82 6.85
CA ALA A 50 8.80 9.72 5.72
C ALA A 50 7.36 9.44 6.19
N VAL A 51 7.17 8.54 7.17
CA VAL A 51 5.87 8.27 7.80
C VAL A 51 5.32 9.51 8.49
N ALA A 52 6.12 10.16 9.34
CA ALA A 52 5.73 11.36 10.06
C ALA A 52 5.32 12.50 9.10
N ALA A 53 5.98 12.63 7.95
CA ALA A 53 5.61 13.59 6.92
C ALA A 53 4.18 13.37 6.41
N GLY A 54 3.81 12.12 6.16
CA GLY A 54 2.44 11.75 5.74
C GLY A 54 1.39 12.10 6.78
N GLU A 55 1.69 11.90 8.07
CA GLU A 55 0.78 12.23 9.17
C GLU A 55 0.55 13.74 9.29
N THR A 56 1.59 14.56 9.03
CA THR A 56 1.44 16.03 9.05
C THR A 56 0.54 16.55 7.94
N LYS A 57 0.43 15.82 6.82
CA LYS A 57 -0.25 16.26 5.58
C LYS A 57 0.24 17.64 5.10
N SER A 58 1.51 17.96 5.36
CA SER A 58 2.09 19.25 5.00
C SER A 58 2.66 19.24 3.59
N PRO A 59 2.21 20.12 2.69
CA PRO A 59 2.79 20.23 1.35
C PRO A 59 4.28 20.58 1.36
N ALA A 60 4.78 21.22 2.43
CA ALA A 60 6.18 21.58 2.57
C ALA A 60 7.13 20.36 2.62
N LEU A 61 6.60 19.18 2.92
CA LEU A 61 7.37 17.93 2.98
C LEU A 61 7.28 17.10 1.68
N THR A 62 6.49 17.53 0.70
CA THR A 62 6.35 16.79 -0.58
C THR A 62 7.67 16.71 -1.35
N THR A 63 8.39 17.83 -1.50
CA THR A 63 9.70 17.81 -2.19
C THR A 63 10.73 16.94 -1.45
N PRO A 64 10.94 17.09 -0.13
CA PRO A 64 11.80 16.17 0.61
C PRO A 64 11.40 14.69 0.51
N LEU A 65 10.11 14.37 0.44
CA LEU A 65 9.64 13.00 0.22
C LEU A 65 9.98 12.49 -1.19
N ARG A 66 9.90 13.37 -2.22
CA ARG A 66 10.31 13.00 -3.58
C ARG A 66 11.82 12.70 -3.65
N ASP A 67 12.64 13.47 -2.91
CA ASP A 67 14.08 13.19 -2.81
C ASP A 67 14.36 11.80 -2.23
N LEU A 68 13.51 11.29 -1.34
CA LEU A 68 13.62 9.94 -0.77
C LEU A 68 13.22 8.81 -1.74
N LEU A 69 12.59 9.10 -2.87
CA LEU A 69 12.32 8.08 -3.90
C LEU A 69 13.61 7.48 -4.46
N ASP A 70 14.69 8.27 -4.46
CA ASP A 70 16.03 7.87 -4.91
C ASP A 70 16.95 7.43 -3.75
N ASP A 71 16.38 7.14 -2.56
CA ASP A 71 17.20 6.64 -1.44
C ASP A 71 17.85 5.30 -1.78
N LYS A 72 19.10 5.14 -1.36
CA LYS A 72 19.87 3.90 -1.56
C LYS A 72 19.24 2.67 -0.89
N GLU A 73 18.44 2.91 0.15
CA GLU A 73 17.75 1.85 0.89
C GLU A 73 16.32 1.68 0.35
N PRO A 74 15.98 0.54 -0.25
CA PRO A 74 14.69 0.30 -0.88
C PRO A 74 13.49 0.50 0.04
N ALA A 75 13.65 0.20 1.33
CA ALA A 75 12.60 0.41 2.32
C ALA A 75 12.22 1.90 2.47
N VAL A 76 13.21 2.80 2.40
CA VAL A 76 12.99 4.26 2.49
C VAL A 76 12.25 4.75 1.24
N SER A 77 12.73 4.36 0.05
CA SER A 77 12.12 4.72 -1.23
C SER A 77 10.66 4.22 -1.32
N PHE A 78 10.41 2.98 -0.92
CA PHE A 78 9.07 2.41 -0.89
C PHE A 78 8.12 3.16 0.06
N VAL A 79 8.56 3.45 1.28
CA VAL A 79 7.75 4.19 2.25
C VAL A 79 7.51 5.63 1.79
N ALA A 80 8.49 6.27 1.16
CA ALA A 80 8.33 7.59 0.56
C ALA A 80 7.26 7.56 -0.55
N ALA A 81 7.29 6.55 -1.43
CA ALA A 81 6.31 6.37 -2.49
C ALA A 81 4.89 6.18 -1.96
N LEU A 82 4.70 5.31 -0.95
CA LEU A 82 3.41 5.12 -0.28
C LEU A 82 2.91 6.41 0.40
N THR A 83 3.82 7.16 1.02
CA THR A 83 3.48 8.40 1.70
C THR A 83 3.05 9.49 0.71
N LEU A 84 3.78 9.65 -0.39
CA LEU A 84 3.42 10.56 -1.49
C LEU A 84 2.06 10.19 -2.06
N TRP A 85 1.82 8.92 -2.29
CA TRP A 85 0.53 8.43 -2.79
C TRP A 85 -0.63 8.76 -1.84
N LYS A 86 -0.45 8.56 -0.52
CA LYS A 86 -1.41 8.96 0.51
C LYS A 86 -1.66 10.47 0.53
N MET A 87 -0.67 11.26 0.14
CA MET A 87 -0.77 12.71 -0.01
C MET A 87 -1.31 13.15 -1.38
N HIS A 88 -1.81 12.23 -2.20
CA HIS A 88 -2.29 12.45 -3.57
C HIS A 88 -1.22 12.93 -4.55
N ASP A 89 0.05 12.63 -4.28
CA ASP A 89 1.19 12.88 -5.16
C ASP A 89 1.62 11.58 -5.84
N ARG A 90 1.66 11.59 -7.17
CA ARG A 90 1.94 10.39 -7.97
C ARG A 90 3.43 10.19 -8.32
N SER A 91 4.31 11.01 -7.78
CA SER A 91 5.74 10.94 -8.12
C SER A 91 6.39 9.59 -7.78
N GLY A 92 5.77 8.78 -6.90
CA GLY A 92 6.26 7.45 -6.55
C GLY A 92 5.51 6.29 -7.25
N GLU A 93 4.71 6.57 -8.29
CA GLU A 93 3.90 5.54 -8.96
C GLU A 93 4.77 4.44 -9.60
N ASP A 94 5.90 4.80 -10.19
CA ASP A 94 6.87 3.89 -10.78
C ASP A 94 7.50 2.96 -9.73
N VAL A 95 7.83 3.48 -8.55
CA VAL A 95 8.35 2.69 -7.42
C VAL A 95 7.29 1.67 -6.97
N LEU A 96 6.04 2.10 -6.78
CA LEU A 96 4.94 1.22 -6.36
C LEU A 96 4.66 0.15 -7.40
N THR A 97 4.62 0.51 -8.68
CA THR A 97 4.39 -0.44 -9.78
C THR A 97 5.52 -1.47 -9.86
N ALA A 98 6.78 -1.04 -9.73
CA ALA A 98 7.92 -1.94 -9.72
C ALA A 98 7.86 -2.93 -8.54
N VAL A 99 7.36 -2.50 -7.38
CA VAL A 99 7.15 -3.38 -6.23
C VAL A 99 6.04 -4.39 -6.51
N VAL A 100 4.93 -4.01 -7.14
CA VAL A 100 3.85 -4.93 -7.54
C VAL A 100 4.37 -5.98 -8.51
N ASP A 101 5.12 -5.55 -9.53
CA ASP A 101 5.72 -6.42 -10.54
C ASP A 101 6.63 -7.49 -9.92
N GLY A 102 7.38 -7.13 -8.93
CA GLY A 102 8.31 -8.03 -8.28
C GLY A 102 9.29 -8.66 -9.28
N ASP A 103 9.28 -10.00 -9.37
CA ASP A 103 10.12 -10.78 -10.29
C ASP A 103 9.57 -10.82 -11.74
N ARG A 104 8.38 -10.27 -12.01
CA ARG A 104 7.87 -10.20 -13.38
C ARG A 104 8.75 -9.25 -14.19
N LYS A 105 9.01 -9.62 -15.44
CA LYS A 105 9.78 -8.76 -16.34
C LYS A 105 8.95 -7.52 -16.64
N THR A 106 9.40 -6.36 -16.16
CA THR A 106 8.82 -5.07 -16.54
C THR A 106 9.00 -4.84 -18.05
N THR A 107 7.99 -4.26 -18.68
CA THR A 107 8.07 -3.88 -20.08
C THR A 107 9.23 -2.88 -20.27
N PRO A 108 10.16 -3.12 -21.21
CA PRO A 108 11.27 -2.19 -21.43
C PRO A 108 10.74 -0.81 -21.81
N GLY A 109 11.02 0.19 -20.98
CA GLY A 109 10.65 1.57 -21.26
C GLY A 109 10.02 2.35 -20.10
N MET A 110 9.62 1.70 -18.99
CA MET A 110 8.90 2.37 -17.92
C MET A 110 9.70 2.53 -16.61
N VAL A 111 10.90 1.97 -16.52
CA VAL A 111 11.65 1.91 -15.27
C VAL A 111 13.02 2.56 -15.42
N HIS A 112 13.24 3.68 -14.76
CA HIS A 112 14.60 4.16 -14.50
C HIS A 112 15.32 3.13 -13.61
N GLY A 113 16.60 2.84 -13.86
CA GLY A 113 17.35 1.70 -13.29
C GLY A 113 17.31 1.48 -11.77
N THR A 114 16.89 2.47 -11.00
CA THR A 114 16.74 2.43 -9.53
C THR A 114 15.57 1.55 -9.07
N SER A 115 14.44 1.58 -9.75
CA SER A 115 13.23 0.87 -9.34
C SER A 115 13.37 -0.67 -9.45
N HIS A 116 14.21 -1.15 -10.36
CA HIS A 116 14.47 -2.60 -10.51
C HIS A 116 15.34 -3.16 -9.38
N ALA A 117 16.28 -2.38 -8.86
CA ALA A 117 17.08 -2.76 -7.69
C ALA A 117 16.23 -2.77 -6.40
N ILE A 118 15.31 -1.83 -6.27
CA ILE A 118 14.34 -1.71 -5.17
C ILE A 118 13.43 -2.94 -5.11
N SER A 119 12.85 -3.34 -6.23
CA SER A 119 12.00 -4.52 -6.32
C SER A 119 12.69 -5.78 -5.82
N LYS A 120 13.93 -6.03 -6.24
CA LYS A 120 14.70 -7.23 -5.83
C LYS A 120 14.96 -7.30 -4.32
N GLN A 121 15.24 -6.18 -3.67
CA GLN A 121 15.57 -6.16 -2.23
C GLN A 121 14.35 -6.18 -1.33
N LEU A 122 13.21 -5.64 -1.77
CA LEU A 122 11.94 -5.72 -1.02
C LEU A 122 11.34 -7.13 -1.02
N HIS A 123 11.85 -8.04 -1.87
CA HIS A 123 11.48 -9.46 -1.86
C HIS A 123 12.25 -10.29 -0.84
N ASP A 124 13.21 -9.71 -0.11
CA ASP A 124 13.81 -10.38 1.03
C ASP A 124 12.88 -10.26 2.24
N PRO A 125 12.18 -11.37 2.64
CA PRO A 125 11.26 -11.35 3.77
C PRO A 125 11.96 -10.95 5.07
N THR A 126 13.29 -11.14 5.16
CA THR A 126 14.07 -10.80 6.35
C THR A 126 14.38 -9.31 6.45
N ALA A 127 14.57 -8.62 5.32
CA ALA A 127 14.74 -7.18 5.30
C ALA A 127 13.43 -6.48 5.72
N LEU A 128 12.30 -6.90 5.16
CA LEU A 128 10.99 -6.32 5.50
C LEU A 128 10.51 -6.71 6.91
N ALA A 129 10.81 -7.93 7.39
CA ALA A 129 10.46 -8.36 8.74
C ALA A 129 11.20 -7.57 9.83
N LYS A 130 12.44 -7.13 9.59
CA LYS A 130 13.16 -6.22 10.50
C LYS A 130 12.43 -4.88 10.64
N TYR A 131 11.91 -4.33 9.55
CA TYR A 131 11.17 -3.06 9.57
C TYR A 131 9.71 -3.24 10.03
N GLY A 132 9.09 -4.40 9.75
CA GLY A 132 7.71 -4.70 10.13
C GLY A 132 7.50 -5.00 11.61
N ALA A 133 8.55 -5.43 12.32
CA ALA A 133 8.37 -5.93 13.68
C ALA A 133 8.16 -4.83 14.74
N THR A 134 8.57 -3.59 14.50
CA THR A 134 8.54 -2.53 15.52
C THR A 134 7.75 -1.29 15.17
N GLN A 135 7.66 -0.87 13.93
CA GLN A 135 6.91 0.36 13.56
C GLN A 135 6.23 0.30 12.18
N GLY A 136 6.74 -0.50 11.25
CA GLY A 136 6.17 -0.64 9.90
C GLY A 136 4.81 -1.31 9.87
N ALA A 137 4.49 -2.15 10.87
CA ALA A 137 3.19 -2.80 10.98
C ALA A 137 2.04 -1.79 11.12
N TYR A 138 2.22 -0.72 11.89
CA TYR A 138 1.22 0.35 12.03
C TYR A 138 1.04 1.15 10.74
N PHE A 139 2.11 1.37 9.99
CA PHE A 139 2.06 2.10 8.73
C PHE A 139 1.46 1.26 7.59
N LEU A 140 1.85 0.00 7.50
CA LEU A 140 1.32 -0.94 6.51
C LEU A 140 -0.12 -1.35 6.80
N LEU A 141 -0.56 -1.28 8.06
CA LEU A 141 -1.87 -1.72 8.53
C LEU A 141 -2.88 -0.59 8.73
N GLY A 142 -2.42 0.67 8.80
CA GLY A 142 -3.26 1.82 9.14
C GLY A 142 -4.38 2.08 8.12
N PRO A 143 -4.31 3.17 7.36
CA PRO A 143 -5.46 3.67 6.60
C PRO A 143 -5.80 2.87 5.33
N PHE A 144 -4.96 1.93 4.90
CA PHE A 144 -5.23 1.11 3.71
C PHE A 144 -6.06 -0.15 4.00
N GLY A 145 -6.49 -0.36 5.26
CA GLY A 145 -7.59 -1.27 5.59
C GLY A 145 -7.35 -2.76 5.30
N ILE A 146 -6.10 -3.23 5.35
CA ILE A 146 -5.88 -4.68 5.45
C ILE A 146 -6.36 -5.08 6.85
N GLY A 147 -7.53 -5.69 6.96
CA GLY A 147 -8.03 -6.19 8.24
C GLY A 147 -7.00 -7.10 8.90
N LEU A 148 -6.85 -7.00 10.24
CA LEU A 148 -5.92 -7.80 11.04
C LEU A 148 -5.94 -9.30 10.68
N THR A 149 -7.11 -9.82 10.33
CA THR A 149 -7.32 -11.22 9.90
C THR A 149 -6.65 -11.53 8.56
N ALA A 150 -6.70 -10.61 7.60
CA ALA A 150 -6.05 -10.81 6.28
C ALA A 150 -4.53 -10.73 6.42
N LEU A 151 -4.01 -9.81 7.25
CA LEU A 151 -2.59 -9.71 7.52
C LEU A 151 -2.06 -10.93 8.28
N GLU A 152 -2.79 -11.38 9.30
CA GLU A 152 -2.41 -12.57 10.08
C GLU A 152 -2.41 -13.82 9.20
N TYR A 153 -3.38 -13.93 8.29
CA TYR A 153 -3.42 -14.97 7.29
C TYR A 153 -2.23 -14.90 6.32
N MET A 154 -1.88 -13.70 5.81
CA MET A 154 -0.75 -13.51 4.92
C MET A 154 0.58 -13.80 5.62
N ARG A 155 0.78 -13.30 6.86
CA ARG A 155 1.97 -13.59 7.66
C ARG A 155 2.13 -15.08 7.94
N LYS A 156 1.05 -15.78 8.23
CA LYS A 156 1.04 -17.22 8.51
C LYS A 156 1.31 -18.07 7.27
N ASN A 157 1.00 -17.55 6.07
CA ASN A 157 1.15 -18.24 4.79
C ASN A 157 2.28 -17.68 3.90
N GLY A 158 3.13 -16.80 4.44
CA GLY A 158 4.30 -16.26 3.75
C GLY A 158 4.00 -15.19 2.69
N GLY A 159 2.85 -14.48 2.81
CA GLY A 159 2.45 -13.47 1.83
C GLY A 159 3.36 -12.24 1.80
N ASP A 160 3.56 -11.67 0.62
CA ASP A 160 4.35 -10.47 0.37
C ASP A 160 3.55 -9.21 0.71
N THR A 161 3.68 -8.75 1.96
CA THR A 161 2.91 -7.61 2.48
C THR A 161 3.24 -6.28 1.80
N ALA A 162 4.46 -6.09 1.31
CA ALA A 162 4.84 -4.87 0.59
C ALA A 162 4.13 -4.78 -0.75
N ARG A 163 4.11 -5.88 -1.50
CA ARG A 163 3.42 -5.97 -2.79
C ARG A 163 1.91 -5.79 -2.65
N VAL A 164 1.31 -6.39 -1.63
CA VAL A 164 -0.12 -6.20 -1.33
C VAL A 164 -0.42 -4.73 -1.02
N SER A 165 0.41 -4.07 -0.19
CA SER A 165 0.25 -2.64 0.13
C SER A 165 0.42 -1.75 -1.10
N ALA A 166 1.36 -2.07 -1.98
CA ALA A 166 1.54 -1.36 -3.24
C ALA A 166 0.30 -1.50 -4.15
N ILE A 167 -0.26 -2.72 -4.29
CA ILE A 167 -1.50 -2.97 -5.03
C ILE A 167 -2.64 -2.12 -4.46
N GLU A 168 -2.85 -2.12 -3.15
CA GLU A 168 -3.93 -1.36 -2.52
C GLU A 168 -3.75 0.15 -2.71
N ALA A 169 -2.51 0.63 -2.73
CA ALA A 169 -2.21 2.03 -3.02
C ALA A 169 -2.57 2.38 -4.47
N ILE A 170 -1.96 1.71 -5.46
CA ILE A 170 -2.15 2.05 -6.89
C ILE A 170 -3.58 1.81 -7.37
N ALA A 171 -4.31 0.84 -6.78
CA ALA A 171 -5.70 0.53 -7.13
C ALA A 171 -6.68 1.69 -6.93
N GLN A 172 -6.30 2.73 -6.20
CA GLN A 172 -7.11 3.94 -6.05
C GLN A 172 -7.16 4.78 -7.33
N ASN A 173 -6.25 4.56 -8.26
CA ASN A 173 -6.19 5.24 -9.55
C ASN A 173 -6.64 4.31 -10.67
N HIS A 174 -7.82 4.61 -11.23
CA HIS A 174 -8.43 3.82 -12.29
C HIS A 174 -7.88 4.17 -13.67
N THR A 175 -6.56 4.02 -13.88
CA THR A 175 -5.91 4.21 -15.17
C THR A 175 -5.70 2.89 -15.90
N THR A 176 -5.62 2.93 -17.24
CA THR A 176 -5.34 1.74 -18.05
C THR A 176 -4.03 1.04 -17.70
N PRO A 177 -2.90 1.73 -17.47
CA PRO A 177 -1.67 1.08 -17.05
C PRO A 177 -1.83 0.33 -15.73
N ILE A 178 -2.42 0.96 -14.71
CA ILE A 178 -2.64 0.31 -13.39
C ILE A 178 -3.58 -0.89 -13.52
N ARG A 179 -4.68 -0.75 -14.29
CA ARG A 179 -5.57 -1.89 -14.55
C ARG A 179 -4.83 -3.08 -15.15
N ASN A 180 -3.98 -2.85 -16.16
CA ASN A 180 -3.20 -3.90 -16.80
C ASN A 180 -2.20 -4.54 -15.82
N GLU A 181 -1.59 -3.74 -14.96
CA GLU A 181 -0.72 -4.21 -13.90
C GLU A 181 -1.48 -5.12 -12.91
N LEU A 182 -2.66 -4.70 -12.47
CA LEU A 182 -3.51 -5.49 -11.60
C LEU A 182 -3.96 -6.80 -12.27
N ILE A 183 -4.30 -6.77 -13.56
CA ILE A 183 -4.62 -7.99 -14.32
C ILE A 183 -3.41 -8.94 -14.33
N GLY A 184 -2.21 -8.43 -14.57
CA GLY A 184 -0.98 -9.22 -14.49
C GLY A 184 -0.77 -9.84 -13.10
N ALA A 185 -1.08 -9.10 -12.03
CA ALA A 185 -0.93 -9.56 -10.66
C ALA A 185 -1.92 -10.67 -10.27
N THR A 186 -2.99 -10.90 -11.01
CA THR A 186 -3.94 -12.01 -10.72
C THR A 186 -3.34 -13.41 -10.93
N VAL A 187 -2.24 -13.54 -11.63
CA VAL A 187 -1.55 -14.81 -11.88
C VAL A 187 -0.20 -14.91 -11.16
N ASP A 188 0.02 -14.07 -10.15
CA ASP A 188 1.25 -14.04 -9.38
C ASP A 188 1.48 -15.32 -8.57
N LYS A 189 2.75 -15.63 -8.27
CA LYS A 189 3.11 -16.78 -7.42
C LYS A 189 2.59 -16.66 -5.99
N ASP A 190 2.53 -15.41 -5.45
CA ASP A 190 2.05 -15.13 -4.11
C ASP A 190 0.53 -15.05 -4.05
N LEU A 191 -0.09 -15.79 -3.12
CA LEU A 191 -1.55 -15.85 -2.98
C LEU A 191 -2.14 -14.50 -2.52
N GLY A 192 -1.42 -13.76 -1.68
CA GLY A 192 -1.86 -12.46 -1.17
C GLY A 192 -1.91 -11.42 -2.30
N VAL A 193 -0.90 -11.44 -3.16
CA VAL A 193 -0.82 -10.60 -4.36
C VAL A 193 -1.98 -10.91 -5.30
N ARG A 194 -2.24 -12.20 -5.61
CA ARG A 194 -3.38 -12.59 -6.46
C ARG A 194 -4.72 -12.14 -5.87
N ALA A 195 -4.95 -12.38 -4.58
CA ALA A 195 -6.17 -11.97 -3.90
C ALA A 195 -6.35 -10.45 -3.86
N ALA A 196 -5.28 -9.70 -3.56
CA ALA A 196 -5.31 -8.23 -3.55
C ALA A 196 -5.60 -7.66 -4.94
N ALA A 197 -5.00 -8.22 -5.98
CA ALA A 197 -5.25 -7.84 -7.36
C ALA A 197 -6.71 -8.08 -7.78
N CYS A 198 -7.26 -9.25 -7.47
CA CYS A 198 -8.67 -9.54 -7.72
C CYS A 198 -9.59 -8.56 -6.98
N LYS A 199 -9.32 -8.30 -5.70
CA LYS A 199 -10.09 -7.32 -4.90
C LYS A 199 -10.03 -5.92 -5.50
N ALA A 200 -8.86 -5.48 -5.94
CA ALA A 200 -8.65 -4.19 -6.57
C ALA A 200 -9.45 -4.06 -7.88
N LEU A 201 -9.41 -5.09 -8.72
CA LEU A 201 -10.12 -5.14 -10.00
C LEU A 201 -11.65 -5.10 -9.88
N ALA A 202 -12.21 -5.43 -8.71
CA ALA A 202 -13.66 -5.32 -8.49
C ALA A 202 -14.24 -3.93 -8.79
N ARG A 203 -13.44 -2.89 -8.70
CA ARG A 203 -13.84 -1.49 -8.94
C ARG A 203 -13.69 -1.04 -10.39
N TYR A 204 -13.18 -1.92 -11.27
CA TYR A 204 -13.00 -1.64 -12.68
C TYR A 204 -14.13 -2.30 -13.48
N HIS A 205 -14.78 -1.52 -14.34
CA HIS A 205 -15.89 -1.98 -15.18
C HIS A 205 -15.49 -2.14 -16.66
N ASP A 206 -14.18 -2.19 -16.92
CA ASP A 206 -13.62 -2.36 -18.25
C ASP A 206 -13.87 -3.78 -18.77
N LYS A 207 -14.10 -3.91 -20.07
CA LYS A 207 -14.48 -5.17 -20.75
C LYS A 207 -13.46 -6.33 -20.62
N ASP A 208 -12.21 -6.02 -20.32
CA ASP A 208 -11.11 -6.97 -20.16
C ASP A 208 -10.96 -7.48 -18.70
N VAL A 209 -11.60 -6.84 -17.74
CA VAL A 209 -11.53 -7.23 -16.32
C VAL A 209 -12.32 -8.51 -16.03
N PRO A 210 -13.61 -8.66 -16.40
CA PRO A 210 -14.32 -9.91 -16.12
C PRO A 210 -13.66 -11.16 -16.71
N PRO A 211 -13.17 -11.19 -17.97
CA PRO A 211 -12.43 -12.34 -18.47
C PRO A 211 -11.15 -12.65 -17.71
N ALA A 212 -10.44 -11.64 -17.22
CA ALA A 212 -9.24 -11.84 -16.41
C ALA A 212 -9.57 -12.47 -15.05
N LEU A 213 -10.62 -11.97 -14.37
CA LEU A 213 -11.10 -12.54 -13.11
C LEU A 213 -11.64 -13.97 -13.27
N ALA A 214 -12.32 -14.28 -14.37
CA ALA A 214 -12.86 -15.60 -14.64
C ALA A 214 -11.75 -16.67 -14.72
N LYS A 215 -10.56 -16.35 -15.24
CA LYS A 215 -9.41 -17.25 -15.27
C LYS A 215 -8.92 -17.66 -13.87
N VAL A 216 -9.26 -16.89 -12.84
CA VAL A 216 -8.83 -17.13 -11.46
C VAL A 216 -9.84 -18.02 -10.70
N PHE A 217 -10.97 -18.38 -11.30
CA PHE A 217 -11.96 -19.27 -10.66
C PHE A 217 -11.42 -20.68 -10.40
N ASP A 218 -10.38 -21.10 -11.12
CA ASP A 218 -9.70 -22.38 -10.96
C ASP A 218 -8.42 -22.29 -10.11
N ASP A 219 -8.18 -21.16 -9.41
CA ASP A 219 -7.01 -21.02 -8.54
C ASP A 219 -6.96 -22.13 -7.49
N VAL A 220 -5.76 -22.65 -7.24
CA VAL A 220 -5.55 -23.73 -6.25
C VAL A 220 -5.93 -23.34 -4.81
N LYS A 221 -5.98 -22.02 -4.51
CA LYS A 221 -6.28 -21.51 -3.18
C LYS A 221 -7.73 -21.01 -3.10
N PRO A 222 -8.58 -21.61 -2.24
CA PRO A 222 -9.98 -21.22 -2.09
C PRO A 222 -10.21 -19.72 -1.83
N PRO A 223 -9.42 -19.04 -0.96
CA PRO A 223 -9.60 -17.61 -0.75
C PRO A 223 -9.44 -16.77 -2.01
N VAL A 224 -8.51 -17.15 -2.90
CA VAL A 224 -8.26 -16.42 -4.16
C VAL A 224 -9.45 -16.62 -5.11
N ARG A 225 -9.95 -17.86 -5.27
CA ARG A 225 -11.14 -18.16 -6.09
C ARG A 225 -12.35 -17.37 -5.63
N LEU A 226 -12.62 -17.36 -4.32
CA LEU A 226 -13.79 -16.67 -3.76
C LEU A 226 -13.67 -15.15 -3.93
N THR A 227 -12.47 -14.59 -3.76
CA THR A 227 -12.23 -13.17 -4.00
C THR A 227 -12.43 -12.82 -5.48
N ALA A 228 -11.91 -13.66 -6.39
CA ALA A 228 -12.10 -13.46 -7.83
C ALA A 228 -13.57 -13.54 -8.25
N ALA A 229 -14.33 -14.49 -7.69
CA ALA A 229 -15.76 -14.61 -7.97
C ALA A 229 -16.54 -13.39 -7.47
N ALA A 230 -16.27 -12.92 -6.25
CA ALA A 230 -16.89 -11.71 -5.72
C ALA A 230 -16.54 -10.47 -6.57
N ALA A 231 -15.25 -10.31 -6.93
CA ALA A 231 -14.79 -9.23 -7.78
C ALA A 231 -15.44 -9.25 -9.18
N TYR A 232 -15.61 -10.43 -9.76
CA TYR A 232 -16.31 -10.62 -11.03
C TYR A 232 -17.76 -10.12 -10.96
N LEU A 233 -18.51 -10.53 -9.94
CA LEU A 233 -19.89 -10.11 -9.76
C LEU A 233 -20.03 -8.58 -9.59
N ILE A 234 -19.10 -7.97 -8.86
CA ILE A 234 -19.07 -6.51 -8.66
C ILE A 234 -18.71 -5.80 -9.97
N SER A 235 -17.66 -6.23 -10.66
CA SER A 235 -17.16 -5.59 -11.88
C SER A 235 -18.17 -5.68 -13.05
N THR A 236 -18.99 -6.73 -13.07
CA THR A 236 -20.08 -6.91 -14.06
C THR A 236 -21.39 -6.22 -13.69
N GLY A 237 -21.47 -5.63 -12.48
CA GLY A 237 -22.71 -5.02 -12.00
C GLY A 237 -23.79 -6.02 -11.57
N ALA A 238 -23.48 -7.31 -11.53
CA ALA A 238 -24.44 -8.35 -11.17
C ALA A 238 -24.98 -8.24 -9.72
N VAL A 239 -24.26 -7.53 -8.85
CA VAL A 239 -24.67 -7.27 -7.46
C VAL A 239 -25.53 -6.01 -7.32
N ALA A 240 -25.55 -5.14 -8.31
CA ALA A 240 -26.27 -3.84 -8.26
C ALA A 240 -27.80 -3.95 -8.46
N GLY A 241 -28.35 -5.16 -8.60
CA GLY A 241 -29.72 -5.37 -9.09
C GLY A 241 -30.71 -6.08 -8.19
N SER A 242 -30.45 -6.29 -6.89
CA SER A 242 -31.49 -6.79 -5.98
C SER A 242 -31.93 -5.65 -5.05
N PRO A 243 -33.10 -5.01 -5.28
CA PRO A 243 -33.77 -4.29 -4.22
C PRO A 243 -34.03 -5.34 -3.13
N VAL A 244 -33.58 -5.07 -1.91
CA VAL A 244 -34.12 -5.76 -0.74
C VAL A 244 -35.62 -5.42 -0.75
N GLU A 245 -36.46 -6.37 -1.16
CA GLU A 245 -37.89 -6.25 -0.97
C GLU A 245 -38.13 -6.05 0.52
N GLY A 246 -38.43 -4.80 0.89
CA GLY A 246 -38.80 -4.46 2.24
C GLY A 246 -40.07 -5.27 2.57
N GLU A 247 -39.95 -6.16 3.55
CA GLU A 247 -41.11 -6.73 4.24
C GLU A 247 -42.02 -5.58 4.68
N THR A 248 -43.06 -5.38 3.91
CA THR A 248 -44.18 -4.54 4.32
C THR A 248 -44.90 -5.30 5.44
N ILE A 249 -44.50 -5.04 6.67
CA ILE A 249 -45.29 -5.48 7.84
C ILE A 249 -46.63 -4.72 7.75
N ALA A 250 -47.62 -5.39 7.19
CA ALA A 250 -49.01 -4.93 7.22
C ALA A 250 -49.46 -4.95 8.68
N HIS A 251 -49.51 -3.79 9.31
CA HIS A 251 -50.27 -3.59 10.54
C HIS A 251 -51.76 -3.66 10.18
N SER A 252 -52.32 -4.85 10.29
CA SER A 252 -53.78 -5.00 10.34
C SER A 252 -54.28 -4.45 11.68
N GLY A 253 -54.73 -3.21 11.65
CA GLY A 253 -55.53 -2.67 12.73
C GLY A 253 -56.86 -3.39 12.80
N THR A 254 -57.15 -3.99 13.92
CA THR A 254 -58.52 -4.44 14.28
C THR A 254 -59.09 -3.48 15.30
N ARG A 255 -60.29 -3.07 15.02
CA ARG A 255 -61.14 -2.27 15.88
C ARG A 255 -61.51 -2.98 17.19
#